data_4cec3b86d4acd424d392591b946621a4
#
_entry.id   4cec3b86d4acd424d392591b946621a4
#
_cell.length_a   1.000
_cell.length_b   1.000
_cell.length_c   1.000
_cell.angle_alpha   90.00
_cell.angle_beta   90.00
_cell.angle_gamma   90.00
#
_symmetry.space_group_name_H-M   'P 1'
#
loop_
_entity.id
_entity.type
_entity.pdbx_description
1 polymer ?
#
loop_
_entity_poly.entity_id
_entity_poly.type
_entity_poly.pdbx_seq_one_letter_code
_entity_poly.pdbx_strand_id
1 'polypeptide(L)'
;MSKFLEAIKNKDYYENFITRSVKNSNAIEGNTLSYAETYSILFVDESLPLQNVNPRELYEAINLKYALTHSLKNIGKLDNGIIIKINELINKNIKDTTGFRKGKVFIKGADFVPPEPFLVPSKMSELLYNYENSDLPLIENIANFHINFEHVHPFEDGNGRTGRVLINHELISSGEIPIVIPEERRTEYFEYLANYDIEGLAHMIRELQQFEINKMKEYGV
;
A
#
# COMPACT_ATOMS: atom_id res chain seq x y z
N MET A 1 -11.52 -20.18 1.31
CA MET A 1 -10.17 -19.62 1.54
C MET A 1 -9.76 -18.89 0.26
N SER A 2 -9.23 -17.69 0.32
CA SER A 2 -8.81 -16.94 -0.88
C SER A 2 -7.74 -17.71 -1.65
N LYS A 3 -7.82 -17.73 -3.00
CA LYS A 3 -6.77 -18.35 -3.85
C LYS A 3 -5.39 -17.80 -3.54
N PHE A 4 -5.29 -16.50 -3.27
CA PHE A 4 -4.04 -15.85 -2.90
C PHE A 4 -3.47 -16.39 -1.57
N LEU A 5 -4.30 -16.60 -0.55
CA LEU A 5 -3.86 -17.12 0.74
C LEU A 5 -3.33 -18.57 0.66
N GLU A 6 -3.81 -19.35 -0.29
CA GLU A 6 -3.21 -20.65 -0.60
C GLU A 6 -1.89 -20.50 -1.36
N ALA A 7 -1.85 -19.60 -2.34
CA ALA A 7 -0.67 -19.36 -3.16
C ALA A 7 0.54 -18.91 -2.34
N ILE A 8 0.37 -18.05 -1.35
CA ILE A 8 1.48 -17.57 -0.49
C ILE A 8 2.04 -18.61 0.46
N LYS A 9 1.50 -19.84 0.51
CA LYS A 9 2.14 -21.00 1.17
C LYS A 9 3.32 -21.50 0.37
N ASN A 10 3.37 -21.24 -0.95
CA ASN A 10 4.57 -21.44 -1.76
C ASN A 10 5.58 -20.34 -1.41
N LYS A 11 6.71 -20.75 -0.86
CA LYS A 11 7.75 -19.82 -0.37
C LYS A 11 8.27 -18.91 -1.49
N ASP A 12 8.56 -19.46 -2.66
CA ASP A 12 9.16 -18.72 -3.77
C ASP A 12 8.19 -17.66 -4.31
N TYR A 13 6.90 -18.01 -4.43
CA TYR A 13 5.88 -17.06 -4.80
C TYR A 13 5.71 -15.95 -3.73
N TYR A 14 5.64 -16.33 -2.44
CA TYR A 14 5.54 -15.36 -1.35
C TYR A 14 6.69 -14.36 -1.36
N GLU A 15 7.93 -14.84 -1.45
CA GLU A 15 9.12 -13.99 -1.48
C GLU A 15 9.11 -13.08 -2.72
N ASN A 16 8.71 -13.58 -3.88
CA ASN A 16 8.56 -12.79 -5.09
C ASN A 16 7.49 -11.71 -4.93
N PHE A 17 6.29 -12.05 -4.45
CA PHE A 17 5.19 -11.11 -4.27
C PHE A 17 5.56 -10.00 -3.29
N ILE A 18 6.12 -10.34 -2.12
CA ILE A 18 6.54 -9.37 -1.11
C ILE A 18 7.66 -8.48 -1.65
N THR A 19 8.65 -9.03 -2.33
CA THR A 19 9.75 -8.22 -2.89
C THR A 19 9.24 -7.21 -3.92
N ARG A 20 8.39 -7.64 -4.86
CA ARG A 20 7.77 -6.75 -5.86
C ARG A 20 6.92 -5.67 -5.19
N SER A 21 6.12 -6.04 -4.21
CA SER A 21 5.25 -5.11 -3.48
C SER A 21 6.07 -4.04 -2.75
N VAL A 22 7.12 -4.45 -2.04
CA VAL A 22 8.00 -3.54 -1.29
C VAL A 22 8.80 -2.66 -2.23
N LYS A 23 9.46 -3.24 -3.24
CA LYS A 23 10.29 -2.51 -4.21
C LYS A 23 9.47 -1.44 -4.93
N ASN A 24 8.37 -1.81 -5.55
CA ASN A 24 7.59 -0.88 -6.36
C ASN A 24 6.89 0.19 -5.51
N SER A 25 6.29 -0.19 -4.39
CA SER A 25 5.62 0.78 -3.53
C SER A 25 6.57 1.83 -2.93
N ASN A 26 7.81 1.44 -2.59
CA ASN A 26 8.82 2.38 -2.15
C ASN A 26 9.40 3.22 -3.30
N ALA A 27 9.60 2.62 -4.48
CA ALA A 27 10.09 3.34 -5.67
C ALA A 27 9.11 4.43 -6.15
N ILE A 28 7.79 4.21 -6.03
CA ILE A 28 6.78 5.24 -6.26
C ILE A 28 7.03 6.48 -5.38
N GLU A 29 7.56 6.31 -4.18
CA GLU A 29 7.91 7.39 -3.25
C GLU A 29 9.34 7.91 -3.42
N GLY A 30 10.11 7.33 -4.36
CA GLY A 30 11.46 7.78 -4.70
C GLY A 30 12.61 6.99 -4.06
N ASN A 31 12.32 5.85 -3.44
CA ASN A 31 13.35 4.90 -2.99
C ASN A 31 14.06 4.28 -4.20
N THR A 32 15.37 4.10 -4.13
CA THR A 32 16.21 3.72 -5.27
C THR A 32 16.68 2.28 -5.24
N LEU A 33 16.28 1.49 -4.24
CA LEU A 33 16.64 0.08 -4.13
C LEU A 33 16.16 -0.74 -5.34
N SER A 34 17.06 -1.50 -5.94
CA SER A 34 16.75 -2.47 -6.98
C SER A 34 15.95 -3.66 -6.41
N TYR A 35 15.37 -4.47 -7.29
CA TYR A 35 14.71 -5.72 -6.89
C TYR A 35 15.67 -6.65 -6.12
N ALA A 36 16.91 -6.81 -6.62
CA ALA A 36 17.90 -7.71 -6.01
C ALA A 36 18.31 -7.24 -4.60
N GLU A 37 18.54 -5.93 -4.42
CA GLU A 37 18.84 -5.35 -3.10
C GLU A 37 17.66 -5.51 -2.16
N THR A 38 16.44 -5.21 -2.62
CA THR A 38 15.21 -5.38 -1.82
C THR A 38 15.05 -6.84 -1.40
N TYR A 39 15.19 -7.80 -2.32
CA TYR A 39 15.12 -9.23 -1.99
C TYR A 39 16.15 -9.62 -0.93
N SER A 40 17.39 -9.17 -1.11
CA SER A 40 18.48 -9.46 -0.17
C SER A 40 18.20 -8.92 1.23
N ILE A 41 17.73 -7.66 1.32
CA ILE A 41 17.36 -7.04 2.60
C ILE A 41 16.23 -7.83 3.30
N LEU A 42 15.29 -8.37 2.52
CA LEU A 42 14.09 -8.96 3.10
C LEU A 42 14.21 -10.44 3.44
N PHE A 43 15.07 -11.19 2.73
CA PHE A 43 15.03 -12.67 2.75
C PHE A 43 16.38 -13.35 2.83
N VAL A 44 17.50 -12.65 2.68
CA VAL A 44 18.83 -13.25 2.76
C VAL A 44 19.45 -12.92 4.11
N ASP A 45 19.79 -13.99 4.88
CA ASP A 45 20.41 -13.84 6.22
C ASP A 45 21.92 -13.52 6.16
N GLU A 46 22.56 -13.74 5.01
CA GLU A 46 23.97 -13.44 4.83
C GLU A 46 24.15 -11.98 4.43
N SER A 47 25.11 -11.30 5.07
CA SER A 47 25.45 -9.91 4.79
C SER A 47 25.98 -9.76 3.36
N LEU A 48 25.07 -9.53 2.40
CA LEU A 48 25.51 -8.96 1.13
C LEU A 48 26.10 -7.58 1.43
N PRO A 49 27.25 -7.24 0.85
CA PRO A 49 27.77 -5.90 0.99
C PRO A 49 26.82 -4.91 0.29
N LEU A 50 25.85 -4.42 1.01
CA LEU A 50 25.02 -3.30 0.59
C LEU A 50 25.91 -2.06 0.60
N GLN A 51 26.65 -1.85 -0.48
CA GLN A 51 27.50 -0.67 -0.60
C GLN A 51 26.61 0.52 -0.92
N ASN A 52 26.68 1.55 -0.05
CA ASN A 52 26.01 2.84 -0.24
C ASN A 52 24.48 2.86 -0.14
N VAL A 53 23.85 1.91 0.53
CA VAL A 53 22.39 1.96 0.80
C VAL A 53 22.12 3.05 1.85
N ASN A 54 21.20 3.96 1.53
CA ASN A 54 20.73 4.95 2.48
C ASN A 54 19.99 4.25 3.64
N PRO A 55 20.36 4.48 4.91
CA PRO A 55 19.69 3.85 6.05
C PRO A 55 18.17 4.04 6.06
N ARG A 56 17.66 5.18 5.58
CA ARG A 56 16.22 5.40 5.45
C ARG A 56 15.59 4.41 4.49
N GLU A 57 16.18 4.20 3.31
CA GLU A 57 15.68 3.27 2.30
C GLU A 57 15.65 1.82 2.79
N LEU A 58 16.65 1.44 3.58
CA LEU A 58 16.69 0.14 4.26
C LEU A 58 15.50 -0.05 5.21
N TYR A 59 15.24 0.95 6.08
CA TYR A 59 14.11 0.89 6.99
C TYR A 59 12.78 0.91 6.22
N GLU A 60 12.65 1.68 5.16
CA GLU A 60 11.45 1.70 4.32
C GLU A 60 11.13 0.30 3.75
N ALA A 61 12.14 -0.43 3.28
CA ALA A 61 11.95 -1.79 2.78
C ALA A 61 11.52 -2.76 3.89
N ILE A 62 12.25 -2.80 5.01
CA ILE A 62 11.95 -3.68 6.14
C ILE A 62 10.55 -3.37 6.72
N ASN A 63 10.23 -2.12 6.93
CA ASN A 63 9.00 -1.67 7.54
C ASN A 63 7.78 -1.98 6.68
N LEU A 64 7.89 -1.79 5.36
CA LEU A 64 6.79 -2.09 4.45
C LEU A 64 6.52 -3.60 4.38
N LYS A 65 7.55 -4.47 4.44
CA LYS A 65 7.35 -5.91 4.62
C LYS A 65 6.57 -6.21 5.90
N TYR A 66 6.91 -5.57 7.02
CA TYR A 66 6.18 -5.76 8.29
C TYR A 66 4.73 -5.28 8.20
N ALA A 67 4.47 -4.14 7.56
CA ALA A 67 3.13 -3.62 7.35
C ALA A 67 2.27 -4.56 6.48
N LEU A 68 2.81 -5.06 5.36
CA LEU A 68 2.16 -6.06 4.51
C LEU A 68 1.88 -7.36 5.28
N THR A 69 2.88 -7.87 6.01
CA THR A 69 2.71 -9.10 6.80
C THR A 69 1.67 -8.92 7.92
N HIS A 70 1.62 -7.72 8.54
CA HIS A 70 0.60 -7.40 9.54
C HIS A 70 -0.79 -7.39 8.92
N SER A 71 -0.97 -6.76 7.77
CA SER A 71 -2.22 -6.77 7.01
C SER A 71 -2.68 -8.18 6.67
N LEU A 72 -1.79 -9.04 6.18
CA LEU A 72 -2.09 -10.45 5.87
C LEU A 72 -2.51 -11.28 7.09
N LYS A 73 -2.03 -10.95 8.28
CA LYS A 73 -2.40 -11.64 9.53
C LYS A 73 -3.68 -11.12 10.18
N ASN A 74 -4.12 -9.93 9.82
CA ASN A 74 -5.27 -9.25 10.41
C ASN A 74 -6.35 -8.97 9.35
N ILE A 75 -6.63 -9.97 8.51
CA ILE A 75 -7.68 -9.91 7.50
C ILE A 75 -9.04 -9.71 8.17
N GLY A 76 -9.83 -8.79 7.66
CA GLY A 76 -11.15 -8.49 8.19
C GLY A 76 -11.57 -7.04 7.92
N LYS A 77 -12.58 -6.60 8.63
CA LYS A 77 -13.15 -5.26 8.48
C LYS A 77 -12.10 -4.19 8.81
N LEU A 78 -11.93 -3.23 7.90
CA LEU A 78 -11.04 -2.10 8.07
C LEU A 78 -11.60 -1.12 9.11
N ASP A 79 -10.70 -0.65 9.99
CA ASP A 79 -10.99 0.40 10.96
C ASP A 79 -9.80 1.36 11.13
N ASN A 80 -10.02 2.45 11.86
CA ASN A 80 -8.95 3.42 12.14
C ASN A 80 -7.76 2.82 12.89
N GLY A 81 -7.99 1.82 13.73
CA GLY A 81 -6.92 1.15 14.48
C GLY A 81 -5.96 0.40 13.55
N ILE A 82 -6.50 -0.36 12.60
CA ILE A 82 -5.73 -1.08 11.58
C ILE A 82 -4.97 -0.08 10.68
N ILE A 83 -5.63 0.98 10.23
CA ILE A 83 -5.03 2.03 9.37
C ILE A 83 -3.85 2.70 10.09
N ILE A 84 -4.04 3.12 11.33
CA ILE A 84 -2.99 3.75 12.15
C ILE A 84 -1.85 2.76 12.37
N LYS A 85 -2.15 1.51 12.71
CA LYS A 85 -1.13 0.49 12.96
C LYS A 85 -0.26 0.21 11.74
N ILE A 86 -0.85 0.15 10.55
CA ILE A 86 -0.12 -0.01 9.29
C ILE A 86 0.84 1.17 9.08
N ASN A 87 0.38 2.42 9.29
CA ASN A 87 1.23 3.59 9.14
C ASN A 87 2.36 3.65 10.18
N GLU A 88 2.09 3.30 11.43
CA GLU A 88 3.12 3.19 12.48
C GLU A 88 4.21 2.17 12.12
N LEU A 89 3.83 1.03 11.55
CA LEU A 89 4.79 0.03 11.08
C LEU A 89 5.65 0.57 9.93
N ILE A 90 5.04 1.27 8.97
CA ILE A 90 5.72 1.88 7.81
C ILE A 90 6.76 2.91 8.26
N ASN A 91 6.46 3.69 9.29
CA ASN A 91 7.33 4.78 9.77
C ASN A 91 8.27 4.38 10.91
N LYS A 92 8.26 3.13 11.36
CA LYS A 92 9.08 2.67 12.49
C LYS A 92 10.56 2.96 12.23
N ASN A 93 11.25 3.61 13.18
CA ASN A 93 12.65 4.03 13.09
C ASN A 93 12.96 5.06 11.96
N ILE A 94 11.94 5.59 11.29
CA ILE A 94 12.09 6.65 10.27
C ILE A 94 11.56 7.96 10.84
N LYS A 95 10.35 7.92 11.39
CA LYS A 95 9.68 9.08 11.97
C LYS A 95 8.73 8.61 13.08
N ASP A 96 8.84 9.23 14.25
CA ASP A 96 7.90 8.97 15.34
C ASP A 96 6.52 9.52 14.96
N THR A 97 5.63 8.63 14.55
CA THR A 97 4.24 8.93 14.23
C THR A 97 3.33 8.15 15.16
N THR A 98 2.44 8.85 15.83
CA THR A 98 1.40 8.24 16.68
C THR A 98 0.04 8.77 16.27
N GLY A 99 -0.78 7.91 15.66
CA GLY A 99 -2.10 8.28 15.21
C GLY A 99 -2.10 9.25 14.02
N PHE A 100 -3.20 9.95 13.84
CA PHE A 100 -3.36 10.91 12.75
C PHE A 100 -2.53 12.17 12.98
N ARG A 101 -2.16 12.85 11.88
CA ARG A 101 -1.35 14.07 11.92
C ARG A 101 -1.99 15.19 12.75
N LYS A 102 -1.12 15.92 13.41
CA LYS A 102 -1.49 17.12 14.19
C LYS A 102 -1.06 18.41 13.49
N GLY A 103 -0.19 18.30 12.49
CA GLY A 103 0.30 19.40 11.68
C GLY A 103 -0.35 19.47 10.29
N LYS A 104 -0.24 20.65 9.65
CA LYS A 104 -0.58 20.80 8.24
C LYS A 104 0.45 20.05 7.39
N VAL A 105 -0.01 19.46 6.30
CA VAL A 105 0.83 18.79 5.31
C VAL A 105 0.56 19.37 3.93
N PHE A 106 1.55 19.31 3.06
CA PHE A 106 1.43 19.67 1.65
C PHE A 106 1.87 18.48 0.82
N ILE A 107 1.07 18.15 -0.18
CA ILE A 107 1.36 17.06 -1.10
C ILE A 107 2.10 17.65 -2.30
N LYS A 108 3.36 17.24 -2.47
CA LYS A 108 4.18 17.75 -3.58
C LYS A 108 3.58 17.33 -4.93
N GLY A 109 3.25 18.32 -5.76
CA GLY A 109 2.70 18.10 -7.09
C GLY A 109 1.18 17.89 -7.13
N ALA A 110 0.47 18.06 -6.00
CA ALA A 110 -0.99 18.07 -5.98
C ALA A 110 -1.54 19.51 -6.03
N ASP A 111 -2.62 19.71 -6.76
CA ASP A 111 -3.32 20.99 -6.88
C ASP A 111 -4.39 21.18 -5.78
N PHE A 112 -4.49 20.26 -4.83
CA PHE A 112 -5.43 20.33 -3.72
C PHE A 112 -4.71 20.41 -2.37
N VAL A 113 -5.41 20.97 -1.38
CA VAL A 113 -4.92 21.09 0.00
C VAL A 113 -5.67 20.08 0.89
N PRO A 114 -4.95 19.18 1.59
CA PRO A 114 -5.58 18.27 2.55
C PRO A 114 -6.33 19.04 3.65
N PRO A 115 -7.36 18.43 4.27
CA PRO A 115 -8.14 19.06 5.32
C PRO A 115 -7.28 19.52 6.50
N GLU A 116 -7.79 20.50 7.27
CA GLU A 116 -7.15 20.93 8.50
C GLU A 116 -6.94 19.77 9.47
N PRO A 117 -5.84 19.72 10.25
CA PRO A 117 -5.48 18.56 11.07
C PRO A 117 -6.56 18.13 12.05
N PHE A 118 -7.29 19.09 12.64
CA PHE A 118 -8.35 18.78 13.61
C PHE A 118 -9.59 18.11 12.97
N LEU A 119 -9.74 18.18 11.65
CA LEU A 119 -10.82 17.52 10.90
C LEU A 119 -10.44 16.09 10.49
N VAL A 120 -9.18 15.71 10.52
CA VAL A 120 -8.72 14.41 10.01
C VAL A 120 -9.44 13.24 10.69
N PRO A 121 -9.59 13.18 12.02
CA PRO A 121 -10.28 12.06 12.65
C PRO A 121 -11.74 11.90 12.18
N SER A 122 -12.48 13.01 12.05
CA SER A 122 -13.86 12.98 11.55
C SER A 122 -13.93 12.60 10.08
N LYS A 123 -12.99 13.10 9.25
CA LYS A 123 -12.92 12.74 7.82
C LYS A 123 -12.58 11.26 7.60
N MET A 124 -11.71 10.70 8.42
CA MET A 124 -11.42 9.25 8.37
C MET A 124 -12.62 8.40 8.79
N SER A 125 -13.37 8.84 9.82
CA SER A 125 -14.60 8.15 10.23
C SER A 125 -15.69 8.24 9.15
N GLU A 126 -15.85 9.40 8.52
CA GLU A 126 -16.76 9.60 7.38
C GLU A 126 -16.36 8.72 6.19
N LEU A 127 -15.05 8.65 5.86
CA LEU A 127 -14.53 7.82 4.78
C LEU A 127 -14.84 6.34 5.00
N LEU A 128 -14.58 5.83 6.19
CA LEU A 128 -14.88 4.44 6.54
C LEU A 128 -16.38 4.16 6.50
N TYR A 129 -17.22 5.06 7.03
CA TYR A 129 -18.67 4.93 6.97
C TYR A 129 -19.17 4.88 5.52
N ASN A 130 -18.69 5.77 4.66
CA ASN A 130 -19.07 5.81 3.25
C ASN A 130 -18.60 4.55 2.50
N TYR A 131 -17.40 4.06 2.81
CA TYR A 131 -16.89 2.81 2.24
C TYR A 131 -17.77 1.61 2.59
N GLU A 132 -18.17 1.49 3.86
CA GLU A 132 -19.00 0.39 4.34
C GLU A 132 -20.45 0.41 3.80
N ASN A 133 -20.98 1.58 3.52
CA ASN A 133 -22.37 1.78 3.09
C ASN A 133 -22.47 2.14 1.60
N SER A 134 -21.43 1.87 0.82
CA SER A 134 -21.39 2.14 -0.62
C SER A 134 -22.13 1.07 -1.42
N ASP A 135 -22.90 1.52 -2.42
CA ASP A 135 -23.52 0.65 -3.42
C ASP A 135 -22.63 0.38 -4.64
N LEU A 136 -21.39 0.92 -4.64
CA LEU A 136 -20.43 0.68 -5.72
C LEU A 136 -20.00 -0.79 -5.76
N PRO A 137 -19.72 -1.34 -6.94
CA PRO A 137 -19.02 -2.62 -7.04
C PRO A 137 -17.71 -2.61 -6.27
N LEU A 138 -17.26 -3.75 -5.77
CA LEU A 138 -16.13 -3.86 -4.84
C LEU A 138 -14.88 -3.11 -5.29
N ILE A 139 -14.44 -3.31 -6.53
CA ILE A 139 -13.18 -2.72 -7.02
C ILE A 139 -13.29 -1.20 -7.13
N GLU A 140 -14.42 -0.70 -7.63
CA GLU A 140 -14.72 0.72 -7.68
C GLU A 140 -14.80 1.34 -6.29
N ASN A 141 -15.37 0.61 -5.33
CA ASN A 141 -15.43 1.07 -3.95
C ASN A 141 -14.05 1.16 -3.31
N ILE A 142 -13.19 0.15 -3.54
CA ILE A 142 -11.79 0.18 -3.10
C ILE A 142 -11.02 1.34 -3.75
N ALA A 143 -11.21 1.59 -5.06
CA ALA A 143 -10.60 2.70 -5.77
C ALA A 143 -11.07 4.05 -5.21
N ASN A 144 -12.37 4.20 -4.99
CA ASN A 144 -12.97 5.40 -4.38
C ASN A 144 -12.44 5.63 -2.96
N PHE A 145 -12.39 4.59 -2.13
CA PHE A 145 -11.82 4.67 -0.79
C PHE A 145 -10.36 5.15 -0.84
N HIS A 146 -9.55 4.54 -1.71
CA HIS A 146 -8.14 4.86 -1.81
C HIS A 146 -7.90 6.30 -2.27
N ILE A 147 -8.61 6.80 -3.29
CA ILE A 147 -8.51 8.19 -3.76
C ILE A 147 -8.85 9.14 -2.62
N ASN A 148 -9.97 8.93 -1.93
CA ASN A 148 -10.37 9.77 -0.82
C ASN A 148 -9.41 9.70 0.37
N PHE A 149 -8.82 8.53 0.66
CA PHE A 149 -7.76 8.38 1.67
C PHE A 149 -6.54 9.25 1.34
N GLU A 150 -6.07 9.23 0.09
CA GLU A 150 -4.95 10.05 -0.35
C GLU A 150 -5.28 11.54 -0.28
N HIS A 151 -6.52 11.95 -0.54
CA HIS A 151 -6.96 13.34 -0.40
C HIS A 151 -7.12 13.81 1.06
N VAL A 152 -7.56 12.94 1.97
CA VAL A 152 -7.55 13.23 3.41
C VAL A 152 -6.12 13.34 3.93
N HIS A 153 -5.21 12.54 3.40
CA HIS A 153 -3.78 12.51 3.75
C HIS A 153 -3.57 12.49 5.26
N PRO A 154 -4.05 11.43 5.95
CA PRO A 154 -4.26 11.48 7.39
C PRO A 154 -2.99 11.46 8.24
N PHE A 155 -1.83 11.18 7.65
CA PHE A 155 -0.56 11.05 8.37
C PHE A 155 0.46 12.11 7.97
N GLU A 156 1.48 12.30 8.79
CA GLU A 156 2.59 13.21 8.50
C GLU A 156 3.60 12.64 7.48
N ASP A 157 3.63 11.31 7.32
CA ASP A 157 4.47 10.59 6.35
C ASP A 157 3.86 9.21 6.05
N GLY A 158 4.20 8.63 4.91
CA GLY A 158 3.84 7.27 4.54
C GLY A 158 2.39 7.07 4.09
N ASN A 159 1.64 8.13 3.74
CA ASN A 159 0.26 8.00 3.27
C ASN A 159 0.16 7.09 2.04
N GLY A 160 0.90 7.36 0.97
CA GLY A 160 0.85 6.56 -0.25
C GLY A 160 1.19 5.07 0.00
N ARG A 161 2.23 4.77 0.78
CA ARG A 161 2.57 3.39 1.16
C ARG A 161 1.45 2.74 1.98
N THR A 162 0.89 3.48 2.95
CA THR A 162 -0.27 3.02 3.72
C THR A 162 -1.46 2.74 2.81
N GLY A 163 -1.85 3.68 1.96
CA GLY A 163 -2.99 3.54 1.05
C GLY A 163 -2.86 2.32 0.14
N ARG A 164 -1.67 2.05 -0.43
CA ARG A 164 -1.44 0.85 -1.25
C ARG A 164 -1.49 -0.45 -0.45
N VAL A 165 -1.08 -0.46 0.82
CA VAL A 165 -1.31 -1.62 1.71
C VAL A 165 -2.80 -1.81 1.97
N LEU A 166 -3.58 -0.72 2.15
CA LEU A 166 -5.02 -0.78 2.37
C LEU A 166 -5.80 -1.31 1.16
N ILE A 167 -5.41 -0.96 -0.08
CA ILE A 167 -5.98 -1.60 -1.28
C ILE A 167 -5.87 -3.12 -1.16
N ASN A 168 -4.67 -3.62 -0.88
CA ASN A 168 -4.43 -5.05 -0.79
C ASN A 168 -5.13 -5.69 0.43
N HIS A 169 -5.23 -4.96 1.55
CA HIS A 169 -6.00 -5.42 2.71
C HIS A 169 -7.45 -5.70 2.33
N GLU A 170 -8.11 -4.76 1.64
CA GLU A 170 -9.50 -4.88 1.24
C GLU A 170 -9.71 -5.94 0.15
N LEU A 171 -8.83 -6.02 -0.85
CA LEU A 171 -8.88 -7.08 -1.86
C LEU A 171 -8.81 -8.47 -1.20
N ILE A 172 -7.83 -8.70 -0.33
CA ILE A 172 -7.62 -9.99 0.32
C ILE A 172 -8.77 -10.31 1.29
N SER A 173 -9.26 -9.32 2.05
CA SER A 173 -10.38 -9.48 2.98
C SER A 173 -11.68 -9.87 2.26
N SER A 174 -11.85 -9.40 1.03
CA SER A 174 -12.96 -9.74 0.16
C SER A 174 -12.75 -11.04 -0.65
N GLY A 175 -11.61 -11.73 -0.45
CA GLY A 175 -11.29 -12.96 -1.17
C GLY A 175 -10.69 -12.77 -2.56
N GLU A 176 -10.45 -11.53 -2.95
CA GLU A 176 -9.86 -11.13 -4.22
C GLU A 176 -8.33 -11.30 -4.26
N ILE A 177 -7.76 -11.19 -5.45
CA ILE A 177 -6.31 -11.23 -5.67
C ILE A 177 -5.73 -9.83 -5.42
N PRO A 178 -4.68 -9.70 -4.57
CA PRO A 178 -4.00 -8.43 -4.37
C PRO A 178 -3.21 -8.00 -5.60
N ILE A 179 -2.73 -6.77 -5.58
CA ILE A 179 -2.02 -6.16 -6.70
C ILE A 179 -0.66 -5.61 -6.28
N VAL A 180 0.21 -5.43 -7.27
CA VAL A 180 1.43 -4.63 -7.17
C VAL A 180 1.36 -3.54 -8.22
N ILE A 181 1.29 -2.28 -7.82
CA ILE A 181 1.37 -1.15 -8.76
C ILE A 181 2.85 -0.97 -9.14
N PRO A 182 3.22 -1.20 -10.43
CA PRO A 182 4.60 -1.04 -10.87
C PRO A 182 5.02 0.44 -10.84
N GLU A 183 6.30 0.71 -10.54
CA GLU A 183 6.80 2.09 -10.53
C GLU A 183 6.69 2.78 -11.88
N GLU A 184 6.74 2.02 -12.97
CA GLU A 184 6.59 2.50 -14.33
C GLU A 184 5.20 3.09 -14.60
N ARG A 185 4.18 2.67 -13.83
CA ARG A 185 2.81 3.22 -13.89
C ARG A 185 2.58 4.35 -12.88
N ARG A 186 3.64 4.86 -12.24
CA ARG A 186 3.56 5.91 -11.22
C ARG A 186 2.82 7.16 -11.71
N THR A 187 3.14 7.65 -12.89
CA THR A 187 2.52 8.86 -13.46
C THR A 187 1.02 8.66 -13.65
N GLU A 188 0.62 7.57 -14.31
CA GLU A 188 -0.77 7.20 -14.53
C GLU A 188 -1.55 7.04 -13.21
N TYR A 189 -0.95 6.38 -12.22
CA TYR A 189 -1.53 6.22 -10.89
C TYR A 189 -1.79 7.58 -10.21
N PHE A 190 -0.83 8.50 -10.25
CA PHE A 190 -1.02 9.84 -9.68
C PHE A 190 -2.03 10.69 -10.45
N GLU A 191 -2.15 10.53 -11.77
CA GLU A 191 -3.20 11.18 -12.56
C GLU A 191 -4.60 10.73 -12.13
N TYR A 192 -4.81 9.44 -11.86
CA TYR A 192 -6.10 8.97 -11.31
C TYR A 192 -6.41 9.58 -9.94
N LEU A 193 -5.42 9.67 -9.04
CA LEU A 193 -5.60 10.30 -7.74
C LEU A 193 -5.94 11.80 -7.86
N ALA A 194 -5.20 12.51 -8.69
CA ALA A 194 -5.37 13.96 -8.86
C ALA A 194 -6.73 14.31 -9.49
N ASN A 195 -7.20 13.51 -10.45
CA ASN A 195 -8.44 13.75 -11.19
C ASN A 195 -9.68 13.09 -10.57
N TYR A 196 -9.57 12.42 -9.40
CA TYR A 196 -10.65 11.60 -8.83
C TYR A 196 -11.19 10.54 -9.80
N ASP A 197 -10.31 9.97 -10.64
CA ASP A 197 -10.68 9.00 -11.65
C ASP A 197 -10.83 7.59 -11.05
N ILE A 198 -12.01 7.35 -10.47
CA ILE A 198 -12.36 6.07 -9.84
C ILE A 198 -12.36 4.94 -10.88
N GLU A 199 -12.90 5.19 -12.08
CA GLU A 199 -13.00 4.18 -13.14
C GLU A 199 -11.62 3.80 -13.66
N GLY A 200 -10.74 4.78 -13.90
CA GLY A 200 -9.36 4.55 -14.31
C GLY A 200 -8.57 3.74 -13.29
N LEU A 201 -8.63 4.12 -12.01
CA LEU A 201 -7.96 3.36 -10.95
C LEU A 201 -8.55 1.95 -10.78
N ALA A 202 -9.87 1.79 -10.86
CA ALA A 202 -10.52 0.48 -10.80
C ALA A 202 -10.12 -0.41 -11.99
N HIS A 203 -9.99 0.17 -13.18
CA HIS A 203 -9.48 -0.53 -14.35
C HIS A 203 -8.03 -1.01 -14.13
N MET A 204 -7.14 -0.12 -13.65
CA MET A 204 -5.78 -0.49 -13.29
C MET A 204 -5.74 -1.64 -12.28
N ILE A 205 -6.56 -1.61 -11.25
CA ILE A 205 -6.63 -2.70 -10.26
C ILE A 205 -6.97 -4.03 -10.94
N ARG A 206 -7.97 -4.08 -11.84
CA ARG A 206 -8.35 -5.31 -12.56
C ARG A 206 -7.25 -5.84 -13.47
N GLU A 207 -6.56 -4.97 -14.19
CA GLU A 207 -5.41 -5.36 -15.03
C GLU A 207 -4.30 -5.98 -14.18
N LEU A 208 -3.98 -5.35 -13.04
CA LEU A 208 -2.94 -5.82 -12.14
C LEU A 208 -3.33 -7.12 -11.42
N GLN A 209 -4.62 -7.33 -11.11
CA GLN A 209 -5.13 -8.62 -10.63
C GLN A 209 -4.92 -9.72 -11.68
N GLN A 210 -5.22 -9.44 -12.95
CA GLN A 210 -5.00 -10.41 -14.02
C GLN A 210 -3.51 -10.73 -14.22
N PHE A 211 -2.66 -9.72 -14.09
CA PHE A 211 -1.20 -9.93 -14.09
C PHE A 211 -0.77 -10.84 -12.93
N GLU A 212 -1.28 -10.59 -11.72
CA GLU A 212 -0.92 -11.38 -10.55
C GLU A 212 -1.43 -12.83 -10.64
N ILE A 213 -2.63 -13.05 -11.20
CA ILE A 213 -3.14 -14.41 -11.51
C ILE A 213 -2.20 -15.15 -12.44
N ASN A 214 -1.65 -14.49 -13.45
CA ASN A 214 -0.70 -15.11 -14.36
C ASN A 214 0.62 -15.42 -13.66
N LYS A 215 1.09 -14.52 -12.77
CA LYS A 215 2.27 -14.79 -11.92
C LYS A 215 2.05 -16.01 -11.02
N MET A 216 0.91 -16.13 -10.37
CA MET A 216 0.59 -17.32 -9.56
C MET A 216 0.75 -18.60 -10.38
N LYS A 217 0.23 -18.64 -11.62
CA LYS A 217 0.37 -19.79 -12.52
C LYS A 217 1.82 -20.11 -12.87
N GLU A 218 2.69 -19.09 -13.04
CA GLU A 218 4.13 -19.30 -13.29
C GLU A 218 4.81 -20.05 -12.15
N TYR A 219 4.32 -19.89 -10.91
CA TYR A 219 4.80 -20.59 -9.72
C TYR A 219 4.04 -21.90 -9.43
N GLY A 220 3.09 -22.27 -10.28
CA GLY A 220 2.29 -23.48 -10.12
C GLY A 220 1.27 -23.42 -8.98
N VAL A 221 0.80 -22.22 -8.63
CA VAL A 221 -0.14 -21.98 -7.52
C VAL A 221 -1.39 -21.24 -7.99
#